data_32a4ba0e4bbd4413388d2f085504a3f0
#
_entry.id   32a4ba0e4bbd4413388d2f085504a3f0
#
_cell.length_a   1.000
_cell.length_b   1.000
_cell.length_c   1.000
_cell.angle_alpha   90.00
_cell.angle_beta   90.00
_cell.angle_gamma   90.00
#
_symmetry.space_group_name_H-M   'P 1'
#
loop_
_entity.id
_entity.type
_entity.pdbx_description
1 polymer ?
#
loop_
_entity_poly.entity_id
_entity_poly.type
_entity_poly.pdbx_seq_one_letter_code
_entity_poly.pdbx_strand_id
1 'polypeptide(L)'
;KGIPYFSNPKYCPVISLKNWLAESEIKTGKIFDMSDKSVALTVKKYTAIAGLDSNKYSGHSLRSGFATSVAELGAEERSIMSMTGHKTTQMVRRYIQEANLFKNNALSKIKL
;
A
#
# COMPACT_ATOMS: atom_id res chain seq x y z
N LYS A 1 -5.84 -9.23 11.19
CA LYS A 1 -4.89 -9.23 10.06
C LYS A 1 -3.53 -9.70 10.54
N GLY A 2 -2.86 -10.51 9.73
CA GLY A 2 -1.50 -10.93 9.99
C GLY A 2 -0.53 -10.18 9.09
N ILE A 3 0.52 -9.62 9.69
CA ILE A 3 1.59 -8.96 8.94
C ILE A 3 2.86 -9.77 9.15
N PRO A 4 3.40 -10.40 8.11
CA PRO A 4 4.59 -11.23 8.25
C PRO A 4 5.86 -10.40 8.33
N TYR A 5 6.92 -11.01 8.87
CA TYR A 5 8.26 -10.45 8.73
C TYR A 5 8.72 -10.54 7.27
N PHE A 6 9.37 -9.51 6.80
CA PHE A 6 10.03 -9.52 5.49
C PHE A 6 11.46 -10.02 5.64
N SER A 7 12.00 -10.63 4.59
CA SER A 7 13.38 -11.12 4.58
C SER A 7 14.41 -9.98 4.69
N ASN A 8 14.11 -8.82 4.11
CA ASN A 8 14.96 -7.64 4.24
C ASN A 8 14.46 -6.77 5.39
N PRO A 9 15.22 -6.67 6.52
CA PRO A 9 14.81 -5.87 7.68
C PRO A 9 14.55 -4.40 7.36
N LYS A 10 15.25 -3.86 6.38
CA LYS A 10 15.11 -2.45 5.97
C LYS A 10 13.69 -2.11 5.51
N TYR A 11 13.00 -3.09 4.89
CA TYR A 11 11.66 -2.91 4.37
C TYR A 11 10.59 -3.64 5.19
N CYS A 12 10.96 -4.19 6.32
CA CYS A 12 10.04 -4.99 7.14
C CYS A 12 9.13 -4.10 8.00
N PRO A 13 7.80 -4.14 7.80
CA PRO A 13 6.89 -3.31 8.58
C PRO A 13 6.85 -3.72 10.06
N VAL A 14 7.05 -5.00 10.36
CA VAL A 14 7.06 -5.50 11.75
C VAL A 14 8.25 -4.94 12.52
N ILE A 15 9.44 -4.96 11.92
CA ILE A 15 10.65 -4.40 12.53
C ILE A 15 10.51 -2.89 12.70
N SER A 16 9.98 -2.19 11.68
CA SER A 16 9.75 -0.75 11.75
C SER A 16 8.81 -0.39 12.91
N LEU A 17 7.75 -1.15 13.10
CA LEU A 17 6.82 -0.92 14.20
C LEU A 17 7.47 -1.19 15.56
N LYS A 18 8.24 -2.26 15.68
CA LYS A 18 8.99 -2.56 16.92
C LYS A 18 9.94 -1.42 17.29
N ASN A 19 10.68 -0.90 16.32
CA ASN A 19 11.60 0.21 16.53
C ASN A 19 10.84 1.48 16.97
N TRP A 20 9.72 1.76 16.34
CA TRP A 20 8.87 2.90 16.72
C TRP A 20 8.37 2.77 18.16
N LEU A 21 7.86 1.60 18.56
CA LEU A 21 7.37 1.37 19.90
C LEU A 21 8.49 1.49 20.96
N ALA A 22 9.71 1.06 20.62
CA ALA A 22 10.87 1.19 21.50
C ALA A 22 11.29 2.66 21.67
N GLU A 23 11.39 3.42 20.58
CA GLU A 23 11.84 4.81 20.61
C GLU A 23 10.77 5.76 21.19
N SER A 24 9.51 5.54 20.88
CA SER A 24 8.42 6.40 21.34
C SER A 24 8.02 6.13 22.79
N GLU A 25 8.41 4.98 23.32
CA GLU A 25 8.05 4.55 24.69
C GLU A 25 6.52 4.46 24.93
N ILE A 26 5.74 4.39 23.85
CA ILE A 26 4.29 4.26 23.92
C ILE A 26 3.93 2.86 24.41
N LYS A 27 3.17 2.80 25.52
CA LYS A 27 2.71 1.53 26.09
C LYS A 27 1.19 1.37 26.03
N THR A 28 0.46 2.47 25.94
CA THR A 28 -1.01 2.48 25.87
C THR A 28 -1.48 3.59 24.98
N GLY A 29 -2.71 3.47 24.48
CA GLY A 29 -3.32 4.48 23.63
C GLY A 29 -2.94 4.35 22.15
N LYS A 30 -3.00 5.46 21.43
CA LYS A 30 -2.71 5.48 20.00
C LYS A 30 -1.23 5.27 19.73
N ILE A 31 -0.94 4.37 18.82
CA ILE A 31 0.44 4.13 18.35
C ILE A 31 0.96 5.32 17.54
N PHE A 32 0.10 5.88 16.69
CA PHE A 32 0.37 7.08 15.92
C PHE A 32 -0.70 8.12 16.25
N ASP A 33 -0.32 9.14 17.00
CA ASP A 33 -1.22 10.23 17.34
C ASP A 33 -1.13 11.31 16.27
N MET A 34 -1.78 11.05 15.14
CA MET A 34 -1.75 11.88 13.95
C MET A 34 -3.16 12.07 13.41
N SER A 35 -3.46 13.26 12.92
CA SER A 35 -4.67 13.52 12.15
C SER A 35 -4.53 13.00 10.71
N ASP A 36 -5.65 12.82 10.01
CA ASP A 36 -5.64 12.45 8.60
C ASP A 36 -4.86 13.45 7.75
N LYS A 37 -4.99 14.74 8.09
CA LYS A 37 -4.22 15.79 7.40
C LYS A 37 -2.71 15.62 7.62
N SER A 38 -2.28 15.28 8.82
CA SER A 38 -0.86 15.05 9.12
C SER A 38 -0.31 13.85 8.36
N VAL A 39 -1.11 12.78 8.23
CA VAL A 39 -0.73 11.63 7.42
C VAL A 39 -0.54 12.02 5.96
N ALA A 40 -1.50 12.75 5.38
CA ALA A 40 -1.41 13.23 4.01
C ALA A 40 -0.17 14.10 3.78
N LEU A 41 0.13 15.02 4.70
CA LEU A 41 1.30 15.89 4.61
C LEU A 41 2.61 15.10 4.70
N THR A 42 2.65 14.07 5.54
CA THR A 42 3.82 13.19 5.64
C THR A 42 4.06 12.44 4.33
N VAL A 43 3.02 11.88 3.73
CA VAL A 43 3.11 11.21 2.43
C VAL A 43 3.62 12.18 1.36
N LYS A 44 3.07 13.38 1.30
CA LYS A 44 3.48 14.42 0.34
C LYS A 44 4.93 14.82 0.51
N LYS A 45 5.40 14.95 1.75
CA LYS A 45 6.80 15.25 2.07
C LYS A 45 7.74 14.21 1.47
N TYR A 46 7.47 12.93 1.72
CA TYR A 46 8.35 11.86 1.24
C TYR A 46 8.24 11.61 -0.26
N THR A 47 7.08 11.82 -0.86
CA THR A 47 6.96 11.74 -2.33
C THR A 47 7.71 12.86 -3.01
N ALA A 48 7.72 14.07 -2.45
CA ALA A 48 8.52 15.18 -2.95
C ALA A 48 10.02 14.89 -2.86
N ILE A 49 10.47 14.33 -1.72
CA ILE A 49 11.88 13.92 -1.55
C ILE A 49 12.26 12.86 -2.58
N ALA A 50 11.34 11.96 -2.92
CA ALA A 50 11.57 10.93 -3.94
C ALA A 50 11.52 11.45 -5.37
N GLY A 51 11.28 12.74 -5.59
CA GLY A 51 11.22 13.35 -6.92
C GLY A 51 9.87 13.19 -7.62
N LEU A 52 8.82 12.81 -6.89
CA LEU A 52 7.47 12.66 -7.42
C LEU A 52 6.67 13.97 -7.23
N ASP A 53 5.60 14.11 -8.03
CA ASP A 53 4.67 15.23 -7.87
C ASP A 53 3.81 15.01 -6.61
N SER A 54 4.15 15.70 -5.53
CA SER A 54 3.49 15.54 -4.23
C SER A 54 2.00 15.86 -4.25
N ASN A 55 1.52 16.65 -5.22
CA ASN A 55 0.09 16.99 -5.33
C ASN A 55 -0.78 15.78 -5.74
N LYS A 56 -0.16 14.74 -6.29
CA LYS A 56 -0.86 13.52 -6.72
C LYS A 56 -0.95 12.45 -5.64
N TYR A 57 -0.42 12.70 -4.46
CA TYR A 57 -0.32 11.71 -3.38
C TYR A 57 -1.00 12.20 -2.10
N SER A 58 -1.59 11.26 -1.38
CA SER A 58 -2.28 11.50 -0.11
C SER A 58 -2.25 10.24 0.75
N GLY A 59 -2.96 10.24 1.87
CA GLY A 59 -3.04 9.06 2.74
C GLY A 59 -3.56 7.79 2.04
N HIS A 60 -4.51 7.94 1.11
CA HIS A 60 -5.06 6.80 0.37
C HIS A 60 -4.12 6.25 -0.71
N SER A 61 -3.10 7.01 -1.10
CA SER A 61 -2.18 6.61 -2.18
C SER A 61 -1.40 5.34 -1.83
N LEU A 62 -0.98 5.21 -0.58
CA LEU A 62 -0.25 4.02 -0.13
C LEU A 62 -1.13 2.77 -0.18
N ARG A 63 -2.39 2.89 0.21
CA ARG A 63 -3.37 1.81 0.16
C ARG A 63 -3.67 1.40 -1.29
N SER A 64 -3.92 2.37 -2.14
CA SER A 64 -4.17 2.14 -3.57
C SER A 64 -2.95 1.53 -4.25
N GLY A 65 -1.76 2.05 -3.97
CA GLY A 65 -0.51 1.53 -4.49
C GLY A 65 -0.24 0.10 -4.06
N PHE A 66 -0.51 -0.22 -2.81
CA PHE A 66 -0.41 -1.60 -2.32
C PHE A 66 -1.36 -2.52 -3.09
N ALA A 67 -2.64 -2.16 -3.20
CA ALA A 67 -3.64 -2.98 -3.88
C ALA A 67 -3.26 -3.23 -5.34
N THR A 68 -2.83 -2.20 -6.06
CA THR A 68 -2.39 -2.32 -7.44
C THR A 68 -1.14 -3.18 -7.57
N SER A 69 -0.14 -2.95 -6.72
CA SER A 69 1.13 -3.68 -6.78
C SER A 69 0.95 -5.18 -6.52
N VAL A 70 0.16 -5.55 -5.52
CA VAL A 70 -0.07 -6.98 -5.23
C VAL A 70 -0.97 -7.63 -6.27
N ALA A 71 -1.90 -6.87 -6.87
CA ALA A 71 -2.69 -7.36 -7.99
C ALA A 71 -1.82 -7.66 -9.22
N GLU A 72 -0.84 -6.81 -9.51
CA GLU A 72 0.16 -7.04 -10.57
C GLU A 72 0.97 -8.31 -10.33
N LEU A 73 1.25 -8.62 -9.06
CA LEU A 73 1.96 -9.83 -8.65
C LEU A 73 1.06 -11.07 -8.63
N GLY A 74 -0.22 -10.93 -8.96
CA GLY A 74 -1.16 -12.04 -9.04
C GLY A 74 -1.86 -12.41 -7.74
N ALA A 75 -1.87 -11.51 -6.74
CA ALA A 75 -2.58 -11.76 -5.50
C ALA A 75 -4.08 -11.93 -5.73
N GLU A 76 -4.68 -12.86 -5.00
CA GLU A 76 -6.11 -13.11 -5.07
C GLU A 76 -6.92 -11.97 -4.47
N GLU A 77 -8.11 -11.76 -5.01
CA GLU A 77 -9.06 -10.72 -4.59
C GLU A 77 -9.31 -10.74 -3.07
N ARG A 78 -9.55 -11.93 -2.51
CA ARG A 78 -9.80 -12.09 -1.07
C ARG A 78 -8.59 -11.70 -0.22
N SER A 79 -7.39 -12.04 -0.68
CA SER A 79 -6.15 -11.69 0.02
C SER A 79 -5.96 -10.18 0.06
N ILE A 80 -6.22 -9.50 -1.05
CA ILE A 80 -6.14 -8.03 -1.13
C ILE A 80 -7.17 -7.40 -0.18
N MET A 81 -8.42 -7.86 -0.22
CA MET A 81 -9.50 -7.37 0.66
C MET A 81 -9.15 -7.54 2.14
N SER A 82 -8.58 -8.68 2.50
CA SER A 82 -8.17 -8.97 3.87
C SER A 82 -7.17 -7.96 4.39
N MET A 83 -6.22 -7.56 3.57
CA MET A 83 -5.16 -6.62 3.97
C MET A 83 -5.62 -5.17 3.93
N THR A 84 -6.36 -4.77 2.90
CA THR A 84 -6.80 -3.37 2.74
C THR A 84 -8.03 -3.03 3.55
N GLY A 85 -8.83 -4.03 3.93
CA GLY A 85 -10.09 -3.81 4.63
C GLY A 85 -11.21 -3.29 3.74
N HIS A 86 -11.10 -3.41 2.41
CA HIS A 86 -12.19 -3.07 1.50
C HIS A 86 -13.42 -3.93 1.80
N LYS A 87 -14.59 -3.29 1.87
CA LYS A 87 -15.84 -3.97 2.23
C LYS A 87 -16.51 -4.68 1.06
N THR A 88 -16.17 -4.31 -0.17
CA THR A 88 -16.78 -4.88 -1.38
C THR A 88 -15.70 -5.38 -2.33
N THR A 89 -16.03 -6.48 -3.03
CA THR A 89 -15.16 -7.03 -4.06
C THR A 89 -15.02 -6.09 -5.25
N GLN A 90 -16.04 -5.28 -5.52
CA GLN A 90 -16.06 -4.33 -6.63
C GLN A 90 -14.93 -3.31 -6.52
N MET A 91 -14.63 -2.84 -5.31
CA MET A 91 -13.54 -1.88 -5.08
C MET A 91 -12.19 -2.50 -5.41
N VAL A 92 -11.96 -3.74 -5.01
CA VAL A 92 -10.71 -4.47 -5.25
C VAL A 92 -10.58 -4.88 -6.71
N ARG A 93 -11.67 -5.28 -7.35
CA ARG A 93 -11.68 -5.64 -8.78
C ARG A 93 -11.18 -4.53 -9.68
N ARG A 94 -11.46 -3.28 -9.31
CA ARG A 94 -10.95 -2.13 -10.06
C ARG A 94 -9.43 -2.13 -10.10
N TYR A 95 -8.77 -2.37 -8.96
CA TYR A 95 -7.31 -2.46 -8.89
C TYR A 95 -6.77 -3.64 -9.70
N ILE A 96 -7.45 -4.77 -9.65
CA ILE A 96 -7.07 -5.96 -10.42
C ILE A 96 -7.21 -5.70 -11.92
N GLN A 97 -8.28 -5.04 -12.36
CA GLN A 97 -8.49 -4.68 -13.75
C GLN A 97 -7.40 -3.73 -14.25
N GLU A 98 -7.06 -2.70 -13.48
CA GLU A 98 -6.00 -1.76 -13.81
C GLU A 98 -4.64 -2.46 -13.90
N ALA A 99 -4.33 -3.33 -12.95
CA ALA A 99 -3.10 -4.11 -12.95
C ALA A 99 -2.97 -5.03 -14.17
N ASN A 100 -4.10 -5.57 -14.65
CA ASN A 100 -4.14 -6.51 -15.77
C ASN A 100 -4.41 -5.85 -17.12
N LEU A 101 -4.46 -4.53 -17.18
CA LEU A 101 -4.83 -3.79 -18.40
C LEU A 101 -4.01 -4.21 -19.62
N PHE A 102 -2.72 -4.41 -19.46
CA PHE A 102 -1.82 -4.87 -20.52
C PHE A 102 -1.40 -6.33 -20.37
N LYS A 103 -1.77 -6.96 -19.27
CA LYS A 103 -1.46 -8.35 -18.96
C LYS A 103 -2.55 -9.24 -19.53
N ASN A 104 -2.18 -10.23 -20.32
CA ASN A 104 -3.12 -11.11 -21.03
C ASN A 104 -4.06 -10.35 -22.01
N ASN A 105 -3.63 -9.19 -22.46
CA ASN A 105 -4.38 -8.44 -23.49
C ASN A 105 -4.33 -9.21 -24.80
N ALA A 106 -5.49 -9.40 -25.42
CA ALA A 106 -5.59 -10.14 -26.68
C ALA A 106 -4.71 -9.56 -27.80
N LEU A 107 -4.56 -8.24 -27.84
CA LEU A 107 -3.72 -7.57 -28.84
C LEU A 107 -2.25 -7.90 -28.70
N SER A 108 -1.77 -8.19 -27.48
CA SER A 108 -0.38 -8.56 -27.25
C SER A 108 0.00 -9.91 -27.85
N LYS A 109 -1.00 -10.71 -28.22
CA LYS A 109 -0.80 -12.00 -28.89
C LYS A 109 -0.61 -11.88 -30.38
N ILE A 110 -0.87 -10.72 -30.96
CA ILE A 110 -0.65 -10.44 -32.35
C ILE A 110 0.81 -10.02 -32.53
N LYS A 111 1.54 -10.82 -33.29
CA LYS A 111 2.95 -10.56 -33.61
C LYS A 111 3.02 -9.89 -34.98
N LEU A 112 3.17 -8.61 -34.99
CA LEU A 112 3.33 -7.83 -36.22
C LEU A 112 4.77 -7.39 -36.44
#